data_004d5d89045807c774ac162fb713920e
#
_entry.id   004d5d89045807c774ac162fb713920e
#
_cell.length_a   1.000
_cell.length_b   1.000
_cell.length_c   1.000
_cell.angle_alpha   90.00
_cell.angle_beta   90.00
_cell.angle_gamma   90.00
#
_symmetry.space_group_name_H-M   'P 1'
#
loop_
_entity.id
_entity.type
_entity.pdbx_description
1 polymer ?
#
loop_
_entity_poly.entity_id
_entity_poly.type
_entity_poly.pdbx_seq_one_letter_code
_entity_poly.pdbx_strand_id
1 'polypeptide(L)'
;MTDPCYVYEPGFLDAPARDEILAWLATLAPLWELRYSTRRPLPPGRQQRPLLRPVYWLGNWQFACLGYYEPPRRTHGVAVAAEPFPPVLARLVARIERRVRDGFPPPAVPRRWRLNTCLVNFYGDRIDGDRVVDAARVGDHRDFEPGPVGSLSLGERARFQFVRRGPLDAPPVRTEWLDDGSLQVFGGPRWKDDLLHRVQRVEDKHALDLPPAIAGFRTRRVNFTFRYVPDEHVVAFADLPAGARDDVRGYVAALAGRSAFFAAALAAERTAPLAPVAG
;
A
#
# COMPACT_ATOMS: atom_id res chain seq x y z
N MET A 1 -15.95 23.51 11.63
CA MET A 1 -14.56 23.84 11.21
C MET A 1 -13.99 22.62 10.50
N THR A 2 -13.61 22.77 9.24
CA THR A 2 -12.90 21.72 8.48
C THR A 2 -11.52 21.54 9.10
N ASP A 3 -11.13 20.28 9.36
CA ASP A 3 -9.79 19.97 9.88
C ASP A 3 -8.76 20.22 8.77
N PRO A 4 -7.76 21.08 8.98
CA PRO A 4 -6.84 21.50 7.91
C PRO A 4 -5.94 20.37 7.38
N CYS A 5 -5.88 19.22 8.07
CA CYS A 5 -5.05 18.07 7.69
C CYS A 5 -5.89 16.88 7.22
N TYR A 6 -7.14 17.11 6.83
CA TYR A 6 -8.02 16.08 6.31
C TYR A 6 -8.84 16.60 5.11
N VAL A 7 -8.82 15.84 4.02
CA VAL A 7 -9.62 16.11 2.82
C VAL A 7 -10.31 14.81 2.40
N TYR A 8 -11.59 14.92 2.05
CA TYR A 8 -12.33 13.90 1.33
C TYR A 8 -12.98 14.54 0.11
N GLU A 9 -12.75 13.98 -1.05
CA GLU A 9 -13.21 14.49 -2.35
C GLU A 9 -13.90 13.36 -3.11
N PRO A 10 -15.24 13.24 -3.04
CA PRO A 10 -15.98 12.28 -3.83
C PRO A 10 -15.89 12.68 -5.31
N GLY A 11 -15.75 11.68 -6.22
CA GLY A 11 -15.65 11.98 -7.65
C GLY A 11 -14.35 12.69 -8.07
N PHE A 12 -13.28 12.56 -7.29
CA PHE A 12 -11.96 13.07 -7.66
C PHE A 12 -11.47 12.53 -9.01
N LEU A 13 -11.80 11.29 -9.32
CA LEU A 13 -11.41 10.61 -10.54
C LEU A 13 -12.50 10.79 -11.60
N ASP A 14 -12.15 11.41 -12.72
CA ASP A 14 -13.02 11.48 -13.89
C ASP A 14 -13.08 10.15 -14.67
N ALA A 15 -14.08 10.00 -15.52
CA ALA A 15 -14.31 8.76 -16.25
C ALA A 15 -13.11 8.36 -17.18
N PRO A 16 -12.50 9.27 -17.95
CA PRO A 16 -11.34 8.93 -18.77
C PRO A 16 -10.16 8.40 -17.95
N ALA A 17 -9.81 9.05 -16.84
CA ALA A 17 -8.72 8.59 -15.98
C ALA A 17 -9.06 7.25 -15.29
N ARG A 18 -10.33 7.05 -14.92
CA ARG A 18 -10.81 5.78 -14.40
C ARG A 18 -10.63 4.64 -15.39
N ASP A 19 -11.02 4.84 -16.63
CA ASP A 19 -10.89 3.83 -17.70
C ASP A 19 -9.43 3.51 -18.00
N GLU A 20 -8.55 4.53 -18.01
CA GLU A 20 -7.11 4.35 -18.19
C GLU A 20 -6.50 3.55 -17.03
N ILE A 21 -6.93 3.80 -15.77
CA ILE A 21 -6.49 3.02 -14.62
C ILE A 21 -6.97 1.58 -14.72
N LEU A 22 -8.22 1.33 -15.09
CA LEU A 22 -8.74 -0.03 -15.22
C LEU A 22 -8.01 -0.81 -16.32
N ALA A 23 -7.72 -0.17 -17.45
CA ALA A 23 -6.92 -0.76 -18.52
C ALA A 23 -5.49 -1.11 -18.04
N TRP A 24 -4.86 -0.21 -17.29
CA TRP A 24 -3.54 -0.48 -16.70
C TRP A 24 -3.62 -1.59 -15.64
N LEU A 25 -4.61 -1.59 -14.75
CA LEU A 25 -4.79 -2.65 -13.75
C LEU A 25 -4.87 -4.04 -14.40
N ALA A 26 -5.51 -4.15 -15.58
CA ALA A 26 -5.61 -5.41 -16.30
C ALA A 26 -4.25 -6.01 -16.72
N THR A 27 -3.19 -5.20 -16.77
CA THR A 27 -1.82 -5.64 -17.10
C THR A 27 -1.03 -6.16 -15.90
N LEU A 28 -1.51 -5.94 -14.68
CA LEU A 28 -0.77 -6.26 -13.47
C LEU A 28 -0.79 -7.76 -13.14
N ALA A 29 0.21 -8.16 -12.36
CA ALA A 29 0.28 -9.47 -11.71
C ALA A 29 0.38 -9.28 -10.18
N PRO A 30 -0.73 -9.04 -9.47
CA PRO A 30 -0.72 -8.84 -8.03
C PRO A 30 -0.15 -10.05 -7.29
N LEU A 31 0.49 -9.78 -6.16
CA LEU A 31 1.16 -10.78 -5.36
C LEU A 31 0.38 -11.12 -4.10
N TRP A 32 0.39 -12.39 -3.74
CA TRP A 32 0.04 -12.87 -2.41
C TRP A 32 1.29 -12.83 -1.53
N GLU A 33 1.50 -11.71 -0.85
CA GLU A 33 2.68 -11.54 -0.02
C GLU A 33 2.58 -12.31 1.31
N LEU A 34 3.75 -12.71 1.80
CA LEU A 34 3.94 -13.17 3.17
C LEU A 34 4.51 -12.03 4.02
N ARG A 35 4.07 -11.92 5.26
CA ARG A 35 4.61 -10.93 6.21
C ARG A 35 5.06 -11.61 7.50
N TYR A 36 6.07 -11.03 8.15
CA TYR A 36 6.49 -11.48 9.47
C TYR A 36 5.37 -11.33 10.49
N SER A 37 5.36 -12.21 11.48
CA SER A 37 4.44 -12.09 12.61
C SER A 37 4.79 -10.88 13.46
N THR A 38 3.76 -10.08 13.87
CA THR A 38 3.93 -8.98 14.82
C THR A 38 3.94 -9.43 16.28
N ARG A 39 3.66 -10.69 16.57
CA ARG A 39 3.66 -11.21 17.94
C ARG A 39 5.06 -11.38 18.44
N ARG A 40 5.32 -10.89 19.64
CA ARG A 40 6.59 -11.12 20.35
C ARG A 40 6.29 -11.80 21.71
N PRO A 41 6.92 -12.94 22.00
CA PRO A 41 7.79 -13.73 21.12
C PRO A 41 7.05 -14.27 19.90
N LEU A 42 7.77 -14.49 18.81
CA LEU A 42 7.20 -15.07 17.60
C LEU A 42 6.73 -16.50 17.88
N PRO A 43 5.55 -16.93 17.38
CA PRO A 43 5.13 -18.32 17.52
C PRO A 43 6.15 -19.26 16.87
N PRO A 44 6.51 -20.38 17.50
CA PRO A 44 7.42 -21.37 16.93
C PRO A 44 7.00 -21.78 15.51
N GLY A 45 7.93 -21.78 14.56
CA GLY A 45 7.70 -22.17 13.17
C GLY A 45 6.86 -21.20 12.32
N ARG A 46 6.49 -20.02 12.85
CA ARG A 46 5.67 -19.02 12.13
C ARG A 46 6.27 -17.62 12.20
N GLN A 47 7.35 -17.41 11.51
CA GLN A 47 7.93 -16.07 11.32
C GLN A 47 7.14 -15.25 10.28
N GLN A 48 6.46 -15.91 9.33
CA GLN A 48 5.72 -15.28 8.25
C GLN A 48 4.24 -15.70 8.25
N ARG A 49 3.38 -14.79 7.81
CA ARG A 49 1.96 -15.06 7.58
C ARG A 49 1.53 -14.48 6.23
N PRO A 50 0.63 -15.15 5.49
CA PRO A 50 0.10 -14.62 4.25
C PRO A 50 -0.76 -13.39 4.52
N LEU A 51 -0.71 -12.43 3.60
CA LEU A 51 -1.70 -11.36 3.52
C LEU A 51 -3.08 -11.95 3.23
N LEU A 52 -4.11 -11.24 3.69
CA LEU A 52 -5.50 -11.63 3.45
C LEU A 52 -5.95 -11.37 2.01
N ARG A 53 -5.19 -10.54 1.27
CA ARG A 53 -5.53 -10.05 -0.05
C ARG A 53 -4.28 -9.87 -0.92
N PRO A 54 -4.43 -9.89 -2.25
CA PRO A 54 -3.35 -9.57 -3.17
C PRO A 54 -2.99 -8.08 -3.10
N VAL A 55 -1.75 -7.77 -3.44
CA VAL A 55 -1.22 -6.40 -3.48
C VAL A 55 -0.29 -6.20 -4.66
N TYR A 56 -0.05 -4.93 -5.04
CA TYR A 56 0.99 -4.54 -5.98
C TYR A 56 1.68 -3.26 -5.49
N TRP A 57 3.00 -3.16 -5.67
CA TRP A 57 3.78 -2.01 -5.22
C TRP A 57 4.31 -1.20 -6.40
N LEU A 58 4.24 0.12 -6.28
CA LEU A 58 4.81 1.07 -7.23
C LEU A 58 5.75 2.04 -6.50
N GLY A 59 6.78 2.48 -7.20
CA GLY A 59 7.80 3.38 -6.69
C GLY A 59 8.81 2.68 -5.78
N ASN A 60 8.37 2.17 -4.66
CA ASN A 60 9.16 1.30 -3.81
C ASN A 60 8.30 0.27 -3.08
N TRP A 61 8.94 -0.80 -2.66
CA TRP A 61 8.32 -1.97 -2.05
C TRP A 61 8.65 -2.03 -0.56
N GLN A 62 7.67 -1.74 0.27
CA GLN A 62 7.77 -1.72 1.73
C GLN A 62 7.42 -3.08 2.33
N PHE A 63 8.11 -4.10 1.92
CA PHE A 63 7.79 -5.45 2.30
C PHE A 63 8.22 -5.77 3.74
N ALA A 64 7.39 -6.52 4.46
CA ALA A 64 7.61 -6.82 5.88
C ALA A 64 8.88 -7.62 6.16
N CYS A 65 9.29 -8.50 5.23
CA CYS A 65 10.53 -9.26 5.37
C CYS A 65 11.79 -8.39 5.33
N LEU A 66 11.68 -7.15 4.86
CA LEU A 66 12.74 -6.16 4.88
C LEU A 66 12.81 -5.36 6.20
N GLY A 67 12.06 -5.76 7.23
CA GLY A 67 12.02 -5.09 8.51
C GLY A 67 11.10 -3.86 8.57
N TYR A 68 10.35 -3.58 7.50
CA TYR A 68 9.48 -2.41 7.42
C TYR A 68 8.10 -2.59 8.08
N TYR A 69 7.80 -3.75 8.60
CA TYR A 69 6.50 -4.05 9.22
C TYR A 69 6.34 -3.47 10.64
N GLU A 70 7.40 -3.46 11.42
CA GLU A 70 7.48 -2.65 12.63
C GLU A 70 8.26 -1.39 12.28
N PRO A 71 7.60 -0.21 12.27
CA PRO A 71 8.33 1.00 12.01
C PRO A 71 9.40 1.12 13.08
N PRO A 72 10.66 1.20 12.72
CA PRO A 72 11.67 1.55 13.68
C PRO A 72 11.28 2.92 14.20
N ARG A 73 11.24 3.10 15.49
CA ARG A 73 11.06 4.42 16.12
C ARG A 73 12.13 5.42 15.64
N ARG A 74 13.12 4.94 14.90
CA ARG A 74 14.17 5.68 14.19
C ARG A 74 14.40 4.94 12.87
N THR A 75 13.80 5.37 11.84
CA THR A 75 14.09 5.31 10.39
C THR A 75 15.19 4.34 9.89
N HIS A 76 15.19 3.09 10.29
CA HIS A 76 16.07 2.08 9.72
C HIS A 76 15.31 1.09 8.81
N GLY A 77 14.09 1.46 8.42
CA GLY A 77 13.35 0.70 7.44
C GLY A 77 14.01 0.79 6.08
N VAL A 78 14.17 -0.35 5.42
CA VAL A 78 14.63 -0.43 4.06
C VAL A 78 13.42 -0.74 3.18
N ALA A 79 13.24 0.04 2.12
CA ALA A 79 12.30 -0.24 1.04
C ALA A 79 13.11 -0.57 -0.21
N VAL A 80 12.66 -1.54 -0.98
CA VAL A 80 13.31 -1.88 -2.25
C VAL A 80 12.63 -1.12 -3.39
N ALA A 81 13.43 -0.56 -4.31
CA ALA A 81 12.91 0.12 -5.49
C ALA A 81 11.95 -0.80 -6.28
N ALA A 82 10.81 -0.27 -6.67
CA ALA A 82 9.78 -0.96 -7.43
C ALA A 82 9.45 -0.18 -8.71
N GLU A 83 8.59 -0.76 -9.53
CA GLU A 83 8.16 -0.18 -10.80
C GLU A 83 7.67 1.27 -10.62
N PRO A 84 8.06 2.21 -11.49
CA PRO A 84 7.60 3.59 -11.41
C PRO A 84 6.09 3.71 -11.65
N PHE A 85 5.51 4.83 -11.25
CA PHE A 85 4.11 5.12 -11.52
C PHE A 85 3.83 5.15 -13.02
N PRO A 86 2.76 4.48 -13.50
CA PRO A 86 2.31 4.66 -14.88
C PRO A 86 1.84 6.11 -15.09
N PRO A 87 1.82 6.61 -16.34
CA PRO A 87 1.52 8.01 -16.63
C PRO A 87 0.21 8.50 -15.99
N VAL A 88 -0.84 7.70 -15.99
CA VAL A 88 -2.12 8.06 -15.37
C VAL A 88 -1.96 8.30 -13.87
N LEU A 89 -1.29 7.40 -13.14
CA LEU A 89 -1.08 7.58 -11.69
C LEU A 89 -0.11 8.73 -11.40
N ALA A 90 0.91 8.94 -12.23
CA ALA A 90 1.82 10.08 -12.06
C ALA A 90 1.08 11.43 -12.18
N ARG A 91 0.13 11.57 -13.11
CA ARG A 91 -0.72 12.76 -13.22
C ARG A 91 -1.62 12.95 -11.99
N LEU A 92 -2.21 11.87 -11.48
CA LEU A 92 -3.04 11.91 -10.27
C LEU A 92 -2.23 12.26 -9.03
N VAL A 93 -1.05 11.66 -8.87
CA VAL A 93 -0.11 11.99 -7.80
C VAL A 93 0.22 13.47 -7.80
N ALA A 94 0.55 14.06 -8.95
CA ALA A 94 0.82 15.49 -9.06
C ALA A 94 -0.38 16.36 -8.64
N ARG A 95 -1.62 15.92 -8.93
CA ARG A 95 -2.85 16.60 -8.47
C ARG A 95 -3.02 16.49 -6.95
N ILE A 96 -2.80 15.30 -6.39
CA ILE A 96 -2.89 15.06 -4.93
C ILE A 96 -1.83 15.89 -4.19
N GLU A 97 -0.59 15.89 -4.66
CA GLU A 97 0.50 16.67 -4.06
C GLU A 97 0.22 18.17 -4.06
N ARG A 98 -0.33 18.69 -5.16
CA ARG A 98 -0.75 20.10 -5.26
C ARG A 98 -1.84 20.39 -4.23
N ARG A 99 -2.89 19.53 -4.14
CA ARG A 99 -3.97 19.64 -3.16
C ARG A 99 -3.46 19.71 -1.72
N VAL A 100 -2.43 18.91 -1.41
CA VAL A 100 -1.79 18.92 -0.08
C VAL A 100 -1.02 20.21 0.14
N ARG A 101 -0.19 20.64 -0.82
CA ARG A 101 0.60 21.88 -0.67
C ARG A 101 -0.27 23.12 -0.53
N ASP A 102 -1.41 23.15 -1.21
CA ASP A 102 -2.34 24.30 -1.16
C ASP A 102 -3.22 24.31 0.09
N GLY A 103 -3.50 23.15 0.68
CA GLY A 103 -4.51 23.03 1.74
C GLY A 103 -3.97 22.63 3.12
N PHE A 104 -2.79 22.04 3.22
CA PHE A 104 -2.26 21.57 4.51
C PHE A 104 -1.28 22.57 5.11
N PRO A 105 -1.29 22.76 6.44
CA PRO A 105 -0.34 23.66 7.09
C PRO A 105 1.10 23.13 6.94
N PRO A 106 2.10 24.01 6.75
CA PRO A 106 3.49 23.61 6.52
C PRO A 106 4.06 22.61 7.53
N PRO A 107 3.76 22.67 8.84
CA PRO A 107 4.27 21.68 9.81
C PRO A 107 3.77 20.25 9.57
N ALA A 108 2.63 20.07 8.88
CA ALA A 108 2.07 18.75 8.57
C ALA A 108 2.69 18.13 7.31
N VAL A 109 3.47 18.92 6.54
CA VAL A 109 4.05 18.48 5.26
C VAL A 109 5.59 18.59 5.36
N PRO A 110 6.32 17.47 5.42
CA PRO A 110 7.79 17.49 5.45
C PRO A 110 8.37 18.22 4.25
N ARG A 111 9.52 18.90 4.44
CA ARG A 111 10.15 19.76 3.40
C ARG A 111 10.37 19.05 2.06
N ARG A 112 10.74 17.75 2.09
CA ARG A 112 11.00 16.94 0.89
C ARG A 112 9.85 16.03 0.53
N TRP A 113 8.69 16.25 1.16
CA TRP A 113 7.55 15.37 0.96
C TRP A 113 7.09 15.36 -0.51
N ARG A 114 6.90 14.17 -0.98
CA ARG A 114 6.26 13.83 -2.25
C ARG A 114 5.64 12.43 -2.12
N LEU A 115 4.75 12.08 -3.00
CA LEU A 115 4.19 10.73 -3.05
C LEU A 115 5.03 9.88 -4.01
N ASN A 116 5.93 9.06 -3.48
CA ASN A 116 6.87 8.26 -4.27
C ASN A 116 6.71 6.75 -4.08
N THR A 117 5.72 6.33 -3.31
CA THR A 117 5.33 4.92 -3.18
C THR A 117 3.82 4.78 -3.23
N CYS A 118 3.34 3.67 -3.78
CA CYS A 118 1.93 3.32 -3.75
C CYS A 118 1.77 1.83 -3.47
N LEU A 119 0.96 1.53 -2.45
CA LEU A 119 0.45 0.19 -2.23
C LEU A 119 -0.93 0.09 -2.89
N VAL A 120 -1.03 -0.71 -3.95
CA VAL A 120 -2.29 -1.09 -4.58
C VAL A 120 -2.84 -2.31 -3.86
N ASN A 121 -3.95 -2.16 -3.16
CA ASN A 121 -4.64 -3.22 -2.43
C ASN A 121 -5.86 -3.69 -3.20
N PHE A 122 -5.99 -5.00 -3.39
CA PHE A 122 -7.15 -5.63 -4.02
C PHE A 122 -8.04 -6.21 -2.92
N TYR A 123 -9.23 -5.62 -2.74
CA TYR A 123 -10.23 -6.04 -1.75
C TYR A 123 -11.36 -6.79 -2.41
N GLY A 124 -11.86 -7.83 -1.75
CA GLY A 124 -12.93 -8.63 -2.31
C GLY A 124 -13.10 -9.96 -1.63
N ASP A 125 -13.41 -11.00 -2.38
CA ASP A 125 -13.67 -12.34 -1.88
C ASP A 125 -12.52 -13.27 -2.26
N ARG A 126 -11.94 -13.94 -1.25
CA ARG A 126 -11.07 -15.08 -1.48
C ARG A 126 -11.94 -16.32 -1.70
N ILE A 127 -11.66 -17.03 -2.77
CA ILE A 127 -12.36 -18.24 -3.19
C ILE A 127 -11.43 -19.44 -2.98
N ASP A 128 -11.88 -20.41 -2.16
CA ASP A 128 -11.11 -21.60 -1.84
C ASP A 128 -12.09 -22.81 -1.93
N GLY A 129 -12.14 -23.42 -3.11
CA GLY A 129 -13.20 -24.37 -3.48
C GLY A 129 -14.57 -23.73 -3.36
N ASP A 130 -15.45 -24.33 -2.58
CA ASP A 130 -16.82 -23.82 -2.33
C ASP A 130 -16.86 -22.74 -1.22
N ARG A 131 -15.73 -22.46 -0.59
CA ARG A 131 -15.66 -21.49 0.50
C ARG A 131 -15.32 -20.11 -0.04
N VAL A 132 -16.18 -19.14 0.25
CA VAL A 132 -15.97 -17.71 -0.04
C VAL A 132 -15.70 -16.97 1.27
N VAL A 133 -14.56 -16.28 1.33
CA VAL A 133 -14.14 -15.50 2.50
C VAL A 133 -13.99 -14.03 2.12
N ASP A 134 -14.78 -13.17 2.75
CA ASP A 134 -14.67 -11.73 2.58
C ASP A 134 -13.34 -11.21 3.15
N ALA A 135 -12.46 -10.75 2.27
CA ALA A 135 -11.15 -10.17 2.56
C ALA A 135 -11.14 -8.63 2.46
N ALA A 136 -12.31 -8.00 2.44
CA ALA A 136 -12.47 -6.55 2.28
C ALA A 136 -12.34 -5.78 3.60
N ARG A 137 -11.34 -6.10 4.43
CA ARG A 137 -11.08 -5.37 5.67
C ARG A 137 -9.59 -5.16 5.94
N VAL A 138 -9.29 -4.14 6.74
CA VAL A 138 -7.99 -3.90 7.39
C VAL A 138 -8.24 -3.59 8.85
N GLY A 139 -7.49 -4.24 9.74
CA GLY A 139 -7.54 -3.97 11.19
C GLY A 139 -6.92 -2.63 11.55
N ASP A 140 -7.03 -2.27 12.83
CA ASP A 140 -6.51 -1.03 13.37
C ASP A 140 -5.00 -0.94 13.18
N HIS A 141 -4.54 0.12 12.54
CA HIS A 141 -3.13 0.39 12.27
C HIS A 141 -2.87 1.89 12.06
N ARG A 142 -1.62 2.25 11.92
CA ARG A 142 -1.16 3.57 11.50
C ARG A 142 -0.18 3.42 10.36
N ASP A 143 -0.21 4.38 9.44
CA ASP A 143 0.88 4.60 8.52
C ASP A 143 2.00 5.36 9.24
N PHE A 144 3.21 4.90 9.11
CA PHE A 144 4.38 5.46 9.82
C PHE A 144 5.27 6.32 8.92
N GLU A 145 5.06 6.27 7.63
CA GLU A 145 5.78 7.11 6.67
C GLU A 145 5.51 8.59 6.95
N PRO A 146 6.51 9.47 6.81
CA PRO A 146 6.34 10.87 7.15
C PRO A 146 5.38 11.60 6.22
N GLY A 147 4.61 12.53 6.78
CA GLY A 147 3.72 13.42 6.06
C GLY A 147 2.37 12.81 5.65
N PRO A 148 1.60 13.55 4.84
CA PRO A 148 0.27 13.15 4.42
C PRO A 148 0.25 11.87 3.58
N VAL A 149 -0.85 11.11 3.74
CA VAL A 149 -1.17 9.89 2.97
C VAL A 149 -2.35 10.19 2.07
N GLY A 150 -2.24 9.81 0.80
CA GLY A 150 -3.34 9.85 -0.17
C GLY A 150 -3.95 8.45 -0.34
N SER A 151 -5.27 8.36 -0.37
CA SER A 151 -6.01 7.11 -0.59
C SER A 151 -7.04 7.32 -1.68
N LEU A 152 -6.83 6.68 -2.84
CA LEU A 152 -7.77 6.68 -3.97
C LEU A 152 -8.51 5.35 -4.00
N SER A 153 -9.84 5.38 -4.14
CA SER A 153 -10.68 4.20 -4.13
C SER A 153 -11.35 3.97 -5.47
N LEU A 154 -11.42 2.72 -5.91
CA LEU A 154 -12.17 2.27 -7.09
C LEU A 154 -13.07 1.09 -6.75
N GLY A 155 -14.30 1.09 -7.28
CA GLY A 155 -15.25 -0.01 -7.18
C GLY A 155 -16.10 0.05 -5.92
N GLU A 156 -16.20 -1.06 -5.18
CA GLU A 156 -17.09 -1.16 -4.03
C GLU A 156 -16.79 -0.09 -2.99
N ARG A 157 -17.86 0.52 -2.49
CA ARG A 157 -17.81 1.46 -1.38
C ARG A 157 -17.20 0.83 -0.14
N ALA A 158 -16.36 1.55 0.61
CA ALA A 158 -15.74 1.06 1.83
C ALA A 158 -16.01 1.98 3.02
N ARG A 159 -16.20 1.39 4.20
CA ARG A 159 -16.34 2.12 5.46
C ARG A 159 -14.97 2.26 6.12
N PHE A 160 -14.39 3.46 6.03
CA PHE A 160 -13.13 3.82 6.65
C PHE A 160 -13.37 4.50 7.99
N GLN A 161 -12.60 4.17 9.01
CA GLN A 161 -12.78 4.72 10.35
C GLN A 161 -11.46 5.12 10.98
N PHE A 162 -11.45 6.30 11.62
CA PHE A 162 -10.42 6.69 12.57
C PHE A 162 -10.90 6.36 13.99
N VAL A 163 -10.03 5.71 14.76
CA VAL A 163 -10.34 5.23 16.11
C VAL A 163 -9.23 5.61 17.08
N ARG A 164 -9.57 5.78 18.36
CA ARG A 164 -8.57 5.90 19.42
C ARG A 164 -8.00 4.53 19.79
N ARG A 165 -6.81 4.50 20.37
CA ARG A 165 -6.35 3.31 21.07
C ARG A 165 -7.26 3.07 22.28
N GLY A 166 -7.76 1.85 22.43
CA GLY A 166 -8.65 1.51 23.52
C GLY A 166 -9.50 0.28 23.23
N PRO A 167 -10.64 0.14 23.91
CA PRO A 167 -11.58 -0.95 23.69
C PRO A 167 -12.03 -1.03 22.22
N LEU A 168 -12.19 -2.26 21.72
CA LEU A 168 -12.56 -2.50 20.30
C LEU A 168 -13.96 -1.98 19.93
N ASP A 169 -14.83 -1.85 20.92
CA ASP A 169 -16.22 -1.36 20.82
C ASP A 169 -16.33 0.15 20.98
N ALA A 170 -15.23 0.85 21.28
CA ALA A 170 -15.25 2.30 21.36
C ALA A 170 -15.71 2.93 20.02
N PRO A 171 -16.60 3.95 20.07
CA PRO A 171 -17.08 4.59 18.88
C PRO A 171 -15.93 5.24 18.09
N PRO A 172 -15.97 5.21 16.75
CA PRO A 172 -14.95 5.85 15.93
C PRO A 172 -15.01 7.37 16.11
N VAL A 173 -13.83 8.00 16.06
CA VAL A 173 -13.71 9.48 16.08
C VAL A 173 -14.26 10.07 14.79
N ARG A 174 -14.09 9.37 13.67
CA ARG A 174 -14.62 9.72 12.35
C ARG A 174 -14.91 8.46 11.56
N THR A 175 -16.02 8.45 10.85
CA THR A 175 -16.33 7.46 9.82
C THR A 175 -16.45 8.19 8.49
N GLU A 176 -15.78 7.66 7.45
CA GLU A 176 -15.87 8.13 6.08
C GLU A 176 -16.26 6.98 5.16
N TRP A 177 -17.16 7.28 4.23
CA TRP A 177 -17.52 6.34 3.17
C TRP A 177 -16.70 6.65 1.92
N LEU A 178 -15.79 5.73 1.59
CA LEU A 178 -14.93 5.86 0.42
C LEU A 178 -15.67 5.31 -0.80
N ASP A 179 -16.25 6.20 -1.58
CA ASP A 179 -17.00 5.87 -2.79
C ASP A 179 -16.06 5.60 -3.99
N ASP A 180 -16.61 5.03 -5.08
CA ASP A 180 -15.89 4.83 -6.34
C ASP A 180 -15.33 6.16 -6.88
N GLY A 181 -14.05 6.20 -7.25
CA GLY A 181 -13.36 7.39 -7.75
C GLY A 181 -13.08 8.45 -6.68
N SER A 182 -13.29 8.18 -5.39
CA SER A 182 -13.03 9.14 -4.32
C SER A 182 -11.57 9.20 -3.90
N LEU A 183 -11.14 10.41 -3.50
CA LEU A 183 -9.85 10.67 -2.86
C LEU A 183 -10.06 11.04 -1.40
N GLN A 184 -9.32 10.38 -0.52
CA GLN A 184 -9.12 10.78 0.87
C GLN A 184 -7.65 11.14 1.06
N VAL A 185 -7.38 12.28 1.71
CA VAL A 185 -6.03 12.67 2.15
C VAL A 185 -6.06 13.01 3.62
N PHE A 186 -5.12 12.47 4.38
CA PHE A 186 -4.99 12.78 5.80
C PHE A 186 -3.52 12.88 6.22
N GLY A 187 -3.25 13.75 7.18
CA GLY A 187 -1.91 14.03 7.67
C GLY A 187 -1.92 14.73 9.03
N GLY A 188 -0.74 15.17 9.45
CA GLY A 188 -0.55 15.86 10.72
C GLY A 188 -0.75 14.98 11.95
N PRO A 189 -0.43 15.49 13.15
CA PRO A 189 -0.40 14.70 14.39
C PRO A 189 -1.72 13.99 14.69
N ARG A 190 -2.85 14.68 14.56
CA ARG A 190 -4.16 14.10 14.88
C ARG A 190 -4.47 12.83 14.11
N TRP A 191 -4.31 12.86 12.78
CA TRP A 191 -4.74 11.75 11.91
C TRP A 191 -3.68 10.67 11.72
N LYS A 192 -2.40 11.03 11.88
CA LYS A 192 -1.27 10.13 11.66
C LYS A 192 -0.70 9.55 12.95
N ASP A 193 -0.64 10.36 14.03
CA ASP A 193 0.09 9.97 15.24
C ASP A 193 -0.84 9.58 16.39
N ASP A 194 -1.95 10.33 16.60
CA ASP A 194 -2.86 10.11 17.71
C ASP A 194 -3.89 9.02 17.46
N LEU A 195 -4.33 8.87 16.20
CA LEU A 195 -5.40 7.95 15.82
C LEU A 195 -4.86 6.73 15.07
N LEU A 196 -5.54 5.61 15.27
CA LEU A 196 -5.45 4.45 14.39
C LEU A 196 -6.52 4.59 13.31
N HIS A 197 -6.36 3.89 12.20
CA HIS A 197 -7.40 3.78 11.20
C HIS A 197 -7.62 2.33 10.76
N ARG A 198 -8.81 2.09 10.21
CA ARG A 198 -9.24 0.76 9.77
C ARG A 198 -10.21 0.85 8.60
N VAL A 199 -10.28 -0.22 7.83
CA VAL A 199 -11.33 -0.44 6.82
C VAL A 199 -12.23 -1.59 7.31
N GLN A 200 -13.53 -1.32 7.38
CA GLN A 200 -14.53 -2.30 7.81
C GLN A 200 -15.20 -2.94 6.60
N ARG A 201 -15.65 -4.18 6.78
CA ARG A 201 -16.54 -4.83 5.82
C ARG A 201 -17.84 -4.04 5.69
N VAL A 202 -18.43 -4.08 4.51
CA VAL A 202 -19.76 -3.55 4.24
C VAL A 202 -20.75 -4.71 4.10
N GLU A 203 -22.01 -4.46 4.46
CA GLU A 203 -23.07 -5.47 4.34
C GLU A 203 -23.57 -5.56 2.90
N ASP A 204 -23.81 -4.40 2.27
CA ASP A 204 -24.24 -4.29 0.88
C ASP A 204 -23.03 -4.43 -0.05
N LYS A 205 -22.82 -5.65 -0.55
CA LYS A 205 -21.72 -5.97 -1.46
C LYS A 205 -22.15 -5.81 -2.91
N HIS A 206 -21.29 -5.18 -3.68
CA HIS A 206 -21.48 -5.05 -5.12
C HIS A 206 -21.00 -6.31 -5.84
N ALA A 207 -21.75 -6.77 -6.85
CA ALA A 207 -21.35 -7.86 -7.73
C ALA A 207 -20.33 -7.37 -8.77
N LEU A 208 -19.18 -6.84 -8.28
CA LEU A 208 -18.09 -6.34 -9.11
C LEU A 208 -16.97 -7.39 -9.20
N ASP A 209 -16.32 -7.41 -10.35
CA ASP A 209 -15.07 -8.15 -10.56
C ASP A 209 -14.11 -7.24 -11.33
N LEU A 210 -13.33 -6.47 -10.59
CA LEU A 210 -12.40 -5.49 -11.15
C LEU A 210 -11.10 -6.18 -11.60
N PRO A 211 -10.47 -5.69 -12.71
CA PRO A 211 -9.20 -6.22 -13.14
C PRO A 211 -8.07 -5.98 -12.10
N PRO A 212 -6.99 -6.78 -12.20
CA PRO A 212 -6.81 -7.92 -13.10
C PRO A 212 -7.56 -9.16 -12.58
N ALA A 213 -7.74 -10.17 -13.44
CA ALA A 213 -8.20 -11.48 -12.99
C ALA A 213 -7.13 -12.12 -12.09
N ILE A 214 -7.51 -12.50 -10.86
CA ILE A 214 -6.61 -13.08 -9.86
C ILE A 214 -7.13 -14.46 -9.48
N ALA A 215 -6.30 -15.49 -9.64
CA ALA A 215 -6.69 -16.85 -9.30
C ALA A 215 -7.12 -16.98 -7.83
N GLY A 216 -8.30 -17.54 -7.60
CA GLY A 216 -8.88 -17.71 -6.27
C GLY A 216 -9.30 -16.40 -5.58
N PHE A 217 -9.50 -15.32 -6.35
CA PHE A 217 -9.91 -14.04 -5.78
C PHE A 217 -10.81 -13.25 -6.74
N ARG A 218 -11.90 -12.72 -6.23
CA ARG A 218 -12.78 -11.79 -6.94
C ARG A 218 -12.59 -10.39 -6.36
N THR A 219 -12.08 -9.46 -7.17
CA THR A 219 -11.81 -8.10 -6.76
C THR A 219 -13.05 -7.23 -6.84
N ARG A 220 -13.59 -6.76 -5.71
CA ARG A 220 -14.71 -5.82 -5.68
C ARG A 220 -14.25 -4.37 -5.54
N ARG A 221 -13.10 -4.12 -4.92
CA ARG A 221 -12.54 -2.80 -4.69
C ARG A 221 -11.03 -2.81 -4.89
N VAL A 222 -10.51 -1.77 -5.53
CA VAL A 222 -9.08 -1.47 -5.56
C VAL A 222 -8.82 -0.18 -4.80
N ASN A 223 -7.80 -0.17 -3.96
CA ASN A 223 -7.39 1.04 -3.26
C ASN A 223 -5.91 1.31 -3.48
N PHE A 224 -5.60 2.54 -3.84
CA PHE A 224 -4.25 3.05 -4.01
C PHE A 224 -3.89 3.87 -2.77
N THR A 225 -2.97 3.38 -1.98
CA THR A 225 -2.46 4.11 -0.80
C THR A 225 -1.10 4.70 -1.13
N PHE A 226 -1.09 6.01 -1.39
CA PHE A 226 0.09 6.78 -1.73
C PHE A 226 0.77 7.31 -0.46
N ARG A 227 2.10 7.16 -0.39
CA ARG A 227 2.91 7.59 0.77
C ARG A 227 4.23 8.20 0.30
N TYR A 228 4.92 8.81 1.24
CA TYR A 228 6.29 9.30 1.06
C TYR A 228 7.27 8.39 1.81
N VAL A 229 8.23 7.87 1.09
CA VAL A 229 9.40 7.18 1.67
C VAL A 229 10.63 8.04 1.38
N PRO A 230 11.41 8.47 2.40
CA PRO A 230 12.66 9.18 2.18
C PRO A 230 13.62 8.39 1.28
N ASP A 231 14.30 9.07 0.36
CA ASP A 231 15.12 8.40 -0.65
C ASP A 231 16.27 7.58 -0.06
N GLU A 232 16.80 8.04 1.06
CA GLU A 232 17.84 7.35 1.83
C GLU A 232 17.44 5.98 2.36
N HIS A 233 16.14 5.67 2.32
CA HIS A 233 15.59 4.38 2.75
C HIS A 233 15.30 3.44 1.56
N VAL A 234 15.42 3.92 0.33
CA VAL A 234 15.14 3.13 -0.86
C VAL A 234 16.43 2.59 -1.44
N VAL A 235 16.51 1.28 -1.61
CA VAL A 235 17.67 0.59 -2.18
C VAL A 235 17.26 -0.20 -3.42
N ALA A 236 18.20 -0.43 -4.33
CA ALA A 236 17.96 -1.35 -5.43
C ALA A 236 17.91 -2.80 -4.93
N PHE A 237 17.20 -3.67 -5.64
CA PHE A 237 17.11 -5.10 -5.28
C PHE A 237 18.51 -5.76 -5.16
N ALA A 238 19.42 -5.44 -6.08
CA ALA A 238 20.79 -5.97 -6.07
C ALA A 238 21.59 -5.55 -4.83
N ASP A 239 21.26 -4.40 -4.23
CA ASP A 239 21.98 -3.82 -3.08
C ASP A 239 21.43 -4.31 -1.72
N LEU A 240 20.37 -5.13 -1.73
CA LEU A 240 19.86 -5.72 -0.50
C LEU A 240 20.89 -6.67 0.13
N PRO A 241 20.94 -6.74 1.48
CA PRO A 241 21.66 -7.82 2.17
C PRO A 241 21.18 -9.18 1.68
N ALA A 242 22.10 -10.17 1.58
CA ALA A 242 21.82 -11.47 0.98
C ALA A 242 20.56 -12.14 1.52
N GLY A 243 20.38 -12.21 2.85
CA GLY A 243 19.20 -12.82 3.46
C GLY A 243 17.89 -12.12 3.08
N ALA A 244 17.87 -10.77 3.09
CA ALA A 244 16.69 -10.00 2.69
C ALA A 244 16.40 -10.15 1.19
N ARG A 245 17.44 -10.21 0.37
CA ARG A 245 17.33 -10.45 -1.06
C ARG A 245 16.75 -11.84 -1.36
N ASP A 246 17.22 -12.88 -0.66
CA ASP A 246 16.70 -14.23 -0.82
C ASP A 246 15.22 -14.33 -0.42
N ASP A 247 14.80 -13.64 0.63
CA ASP A 247 13.39 -13.58 1.07
C ASP A 247 12.44 -13.02 -0.01
N VAL A 248 12.89 -12.08 -0.82
CA VAL A 248 12.06 -11.42 -1.84
C VAL A 248 12.34 -11.88 -3.27
N ARG A 249 13.38 -12.67 -3.50
CA ARG A 249 13.78 -13.14 -4.83
C ARG A 249 12.64 -13.82 -5.59
N GLY A 250 11.86 -14.67 -4.92
CA GLY A 250 10.73 -15.37 -5.53
C GLY A 250 9.67 -14.40 -6.08
N TYR A 251 9.42 -13.29 -5.38
CA TYR A 251 8.49 -12.27 -5.83
C TYR A 251 9.04 -11.47 -7.01
N VAL A 252 10.32 -11.07 -6.95
CA VAL A 252 10.97 -10.36 -8.05
C VAL A 252 11.00 -11.23 -9.31
N ALA A 253 11.29 -12.52 -9.19
CA ALA A 253 11.26 -13.46 -10.31
C ALA A 253 9.86 -13.64 -10.91
N ALA A 254 8.82 -13.70 -10.07
CA ALA A 254 7.43 -13.77 -10.54
C ALA A 254 7.00 -12.50 -11.30
N LEU A 255 7.44 -11.33 -10.84
CA LEU A 255 7.15 -10.04 -11.48
C LEU A 255 7.98 -9.82 -12.75
N ALA A 256 9.20 -10.34 -12.81
CA ALA A 256 10.10 -10.19 -13.98
C ALA A 256 9.51 -10.76 -15.29
N GLY A 257 8.59 -11.73 -15.18
CA GLY A 257 7.88 -12.26 -16.35
C GLY A 257 6.87 -11.29 -16.99
N ARG A 258 6.52 -10.19 -16.32
CA ARG A 258 5.51 -9.21 -16.76
C ARG A 258 5.96 -7.75 -16.67
N SER A 259 7.03 -7.46 -15.95
CA SER A 259 7.55 -6.11 -15.75
C SER A 259 9.00 -6.03 -16.21
N ALA A 260 9.27 -5.16 -17.17
CA ALA A 260 10.63 -4.89 -17.64
C ALA A 260 11.52 -4.33 -16.51
N PHE A 261 10.94 -3.58 -15.56
CA PHE A 261 11.64 -3.07 -14.38
C PHE A 261 12.18 -4.22 -13.52
N PHE A 262 11.32 -5.16 -13.15
CA PHE A 262 11.74 -6.29 -12.31
C PHE A 262 12.61 -7.29 -13.08
N ALA A 263 12.46 -7.42 -14.39
CA ALA A 263 13.37 -8.19 -15.24
C ALA A 263 14.79 -7.59 -15.21
N ALA A 264 14.91 -6.27 -15.35
CA ALA A 264 16.19 -5.57 -15.24
C ALA A 264 16.79 -5.68 -13.83
N ALA A 265 15.99 -5.53 -12.77
CA ALA A 265 16.45 -5.68 -11.39
C ALA A 265 17.01 -7.07 -11.11
N LEU A 266 16.35 -8.12 -11.62
CA LEU A 266 16.83 -9.51 -11.50
C LEU A 266 18.10 -9.77 -12.31
N ALA A 267 18.23 -9.15 -13.50
CA ALA A 267 19.46 -9.23 -14.31
C ALA A 267 20.64 -8.54 -13.64
N ALA A 268 20.43 -7.36 -13.05
CA ALA A 268 21.48 -6.61 -12.35
C ALA A 268 22.06 -7.39 -11.16
N GLU A 269 21.26 -8.19 -10.47
CA GLU A 269 21.74 -9.04 -9.40
C GLU A 269 22.79 -10.07 -9.86
N ARG A 270 22.61 -10.63 -11.06
CA ARG A 270 23.53 -11.64 -11.61
C ARG A 270 24.88 -11.07 -11.99
N THR A 271 24.97 -9.77 -12.19
CA THR A 271 26.20 -9.06 -12.57
C THR A 271 26.89 -8.38 -11.40
N ALA A 272 26.26 -8.33 -10.23
CA ALA A 272 26.86 -7.77 -9.03
C ALA A 272 28.06 -8.66 -8.58
N PRO A 273 29.25 -8.07 -8.32
CA PRO A 273 30.38 -8.84 -7.81
C PRO A 273 30.01 -9.47 -6.47
N LEU A 274 30.34 -10.74 -6.29
CA LEU A 274 30.20 -11.42 -5.00
C LEU A 274 30.97 -10.62 -3.96
N ALA A 275 30.25 -10.13 -2.93
CA ALA A 275 30.92 -9.49 -1.81
C ALA A 275 31.97 -10.46 -1.23
N PRO A 276 33.19 -9.98 -0.90
CA PRO A 276 34.20 -10.84 -0.31
C PRO A 276 33.64 -11.45 0.97
N VAL A 277 33.72 -12.77 1.06
CA VAL A 277 33.37 -13.52 2.26
C VAL A 277 34.28 -12.99 3.35
N ALA A 278 33.73 -12.27 4.35
CA ALA A 278 34.48 -11.90 5.52
C ALA A 278 34.89 -13.19 6.24
N GLY A 279 36.21 -13.49 6.23
CA GLY A 279 36.79 -14.59 6.91
C GLY A 279 36.85 -14.38 8.44
#